data_7368a6305604bced9f4c6f8150934bf9
#
_entry.id   7368a6305604bced9f4c6f8150934bf9
#
_cell.length_a   1.000
_cell.length_b   1.000
_cell.length_c   1.000
_cell.angle_alpha   90.00
_cell.angle_beta   90.00
_cell.angle_gamma   90.00
#
_symmetry.space_group_name_H-M   'P 1'
#
loop_
_entity.id
_entity.type
_entity.pdbx_description
1 polymer ?
#
loop_
_entity_poly.entity_id
_entity_poly.type
_entity_poly.pdbx_seq_one_letter_code
_entity_poly.pdbx_strand_id
1 'polypeptide(L)'
;MEPSMPASAKNASETTYNRSTYVGLLVRMDIPGTLAYLDRCGETARADALRRKLRNPQPYDTGDAFLDHVLNAYQDYFRSCFSVGLDTPARTPASAEPEANLALTARLREVLALPEADLDTLEQTIGGRLTASGWHYLGGLTGGFYGSYIWRETAQTDYEVDLPHGTETLTVFWMDGFILRSWLAWLSDDETGAGGWAKDEGIYCVREAYTGILDTPKFTVSFLKHEAQHHADIRRGITSSSELEYRAKLVELIYYPDASFLGSLL
;
A
#
# COMPACT_ATOMS: atom_id res chain seq x y z
N MET A 1 -4.90 -11.54 -65.65
CA MET A 1 -5.72 -11.05 -64.51
C MET A 1 -5.32 -11.87 -63.28
N GLU A 2 -4.27 -11.39 -62.61
CA GLU A 2 -3.79 -12.05 -61.39
C GLU A 2 -4.61 -11.62 -60.17
N PRO A 3 -4.94 -12.52 -59.25
CA PRO A 3 -5.66 -12.15 -58.05
C PRO A 3 -4.70 -11.50 -57.04
N SER A 4 -5.03 -10.25 -56.65
CA SER A 4 -4.38 -9.51 -55.62
C SER A 4 -4.50 -10.25 -54.26
N MET A 5 -3.36 -10.57 -53.63
CA MET A 5 -3.31 -11.11 -52.28
C MET A 5 -3.71 -10.04 -51.24
N PRO A 6 -4.47 -10.38 -50.23
CA PRO A 6 -4.82 -9.43 -49.17
C PRO A 6 -3.58 -9.11 -48.31
N ALA A 7 -3.40 -7.83 -48.01
CA ALA A 7 -2.34 -7.33 -47.17
C ALA A 7 -2.41 -8.01 -45.79
N SER A 8 -1.27 -8.60 -45.40
CA SER A 8 -1.02 -9.17 -44.09
C SER A 8 -1.33 -8.13 -42.99
N ALA A 9 -2.26 -8.46 -42.13
CA ALA A 9 -2.50 -7.70 -40.86
C ALA A 9 -1.18 -7.67 -40.08
N LYS A 10 -0.65 -6.47 -39.87
CA LYS A 10 0.48 -6.25 -38.97
C LYS A 10 0.10 -6.78 -37.59
N ASN A 11 0.76 -7.86 -37.16
CA ASN A 11 0.75 -8.34 -35.81
C ASN A 11 1.13 -7.15 -34.87
N ALA A 12 0.16 -6.64 -34.13
CA ALA A 12 0.46 -5.85 -32.93
C ALA A 12 1.30 -6.77 -32.04
N SER A 13 2.54 -6.40 -31.77
CA SER A 13 3.38 -7.14 -30.84
C SER A 13 2.64 -7.21 -29.50
N GLU A 14 2.20 -8.40 -29.11
CA GLU A 14 1.60 -8.65 -27.81
C GLU A 14 2.63 -8.23 -26.75
N THR A 15 2.29 -7.22 -25.97
CA THR A 15 3.15 -6.77 -24.88
C THR A 15 3.01 -7.79 -23.76
N THR A 16 4.10 -8.46 -23.38
CA THR A 16 4.08 -9.42 -22.28
C THR A 16 3.79 -8.68 -20.96
N TYR A 17 2.91 -9.23 -20.14
CA TYR A 17 2.62 -8.68 -18.80
C TYR A 17 3.88 -8.61 -17.94
N ASN A 18 4.10 -7.46 -17.31
CA ASN A 18 5.16 -7.21 -16.36
C ASN A 18 4.57 -6.61 -15.08
N ARG A 19 4.73 -7.32 -13.97
CA ARG A 19 4.18 -6.91 -12.66
C ARG A 19 4.68 -5.53 -12.21
N SER A 20 5.97 -5.22 -12.43
CA SER A 20 6.52 -3.92 -12.00
C SER A 20 5.89 -2.76 -12.78
N THR A 21 5.61 -2.94 -14.07
CA THR A 21 4.91 -1.94 -14.89
C THR A 21 3.48 -1.75 -14.39
N TYR A 22 2.76 -2.84 -14.12
CA TYR A 22 1.40 -2.80 -13.58
C TYR A 22 1.35 -2.07 -12.22
N VAL A 23 2.20 -2.49 -11.28
CA VAL A 23 2.31 -1.86 -9.95
C VAL A 23 2.69 -0.38 -10.06
N GLY A 24 3.66 -0.05 -10.93
CA GLY A 24 4.07 1.33 -11.16
C GLY A 24 2.95 2.23 -11.69
N LEU A 25 2.03 1.71 -12.50
CA LEU A 25 0.84 2.44 -12.96
C LEU A 25 -0.15 2.67 -11.81
N LEU A 26 -0.41 1.64 -10.98
CA LEU A 26 -1.30 1.75 -9.82
C LEU A 26 -0.75 2.71 -8.76
N VAL A 27 0.54 2.67 -8.46
CA VAL A 27 1.19 3.60 -7.51
C VAL A 27 1.06 5.05 -7.98
N ARG A 28 1.11 5.29 -9.28
CA ARG A 28 0.86 6.62 -9.87
C ARG A 28 -0.63 6.94 -10.02
N MET A 29 -1.52 6.02 -9.62
CA MET A 29 -2.98 6.19 -9.71
C MET A 29 -3.47 6.42 -11.15
N ASP A 30 -2.71 5.94 -12.13
CA ASP A 30 -3.07 6.01 -13.54
C ASP A 30 -4.00 4.85 -13.92
N ILE A 31 -5.26 4.96 -13.51
CA ILE A 31 -6.25 3.91 -13.75
C ILE A 31 -6.52 3.69 -15.25
N PRO A 32 -6.70 4.75 -16.08
CA PRO A 32 -6.85 4.56 -17.52
C PRO A 32 -5.62 3.88 -18.16
N GLY A 33 -4.42 4.32 -17.78
CA GLY A 33 -3.17 3.71 -18.24
C GLY A 33 -3.00 2.27 -17.81
N THR A 34 -3.42 1.95 -16.56
CA THR A 34 -3.42 0.58 -16.03
C THR A 34 -4.33 -0.34 -16.86
N LEU A 35 -5.56 0.08 -17.11
CA LEU A 35 -6.51 -0.70 -17.91
C LEU A 35 -6.03 -0.87 -19.35
N ALA A 36 -5.56 0.20 -19.99
CA ALA A 36 -5.00 0.14 -21.33
C ALA A 36 -3.75 -0.76 -21.40
N TYR A 37 -2.94 -0.80 -20.37
CA TYR A 37 -1.80 -1.71 -20.27
C TYR A 37 -2.26 -3.17 -20.17
N LEU A 38 -3.19 -3.49 -19.28
CA LEU A 38 -3.74 -4.84 -19.11
C LEU A 38 -4.39 -5.34 -20.41
N ASP A 39 -5.18 -4.49 -21.07
CA ASP A 39 -5.82 -4.83 -22.34
C ASP A 39 -4.77 -5.15 -23.44
N ARG A 40 -3.68 -4.37 -23.54
CA ARG A 40 -2.58 -4.63 -24.49
C ARG A 40 -1.81 -5.92 -24.19
N CYS A 41 -1.73 -6.32 -22.92
CA CYS A 41 -1.09 -7.57 -22.50
C CYS A 41 -2.01 -8.80 -22.61
N GLY A 42 -3.27 -8.63 -23.00
CA GLY A 42 -4.27 -9.71 -23.01
C GLY A 42 -4.77 -10.12 -21.62
N GLU A 43 -4.47 -9.34 -20.58
CA GLU A 43 -4.88 -9.58 -19.18
C GLU A 43 -6.35 -9.15 -18.93
N THR A 44 -7.24 -9.61 -19.79
CA THR A 44 -8.67 -9.21 -19.82
C THR A 44 -9.36 -9.47 -18.49
N ALA A 45 -9.09 -10.62 -17.85
CA ALA A 45 -9.70 -10.98 -16.58
C ALA A 45 -9.33 -9.97 -15.46
N ARG A 46 -8.06 -9.52 -15.41
CA ARG A 46 -7.58 -8.49 -14.46
C ARG A 46 -8.19 -7.13 -14.77
N ALA A 47 -8.23 -6.73 -16.03
CA ALA A 47 -8.84 -5.47 -16.45
C ALA A 47 -10.33 -5.42 -16.06
N ASP A 48 -11.07 -6.50 -16.29
CA ASP A 48 -12.48 -6.59 -15.95
C ASP A 48 -12.72 -6.64 -14.43
N ALA A 49 -11.84 -7.30 -13.67
CA ALA A 49 -11.89 -7.29 -12.21
C ALA A 49 -11.71 -5.86 -11.66
N LEU A 50 -10.71 -5.13 -12.15
CA LEU A 50 -10.48 -3.74 -11.76
C LEU A 50 -11.67 -2.82 -12.13
N ARG A 51 -12.20 -2.95 -13.36
CA ARG A 51 -13.40 -2.20 -13.78
C ARG A 51 -14.61 -2.50 -12.89
N ARG A 52 -14.86 -3.77 -12.56
CA ARG A 52 -15.96 -4.16 -11.66
C ARG A 52 -15.77 -3.59 -10.27
N LYS A 53 -14.57 -3.72 -9.69
CA LYS A 53 -14.25 -3.19 -8.36
C LYS A 53 -14.52 -1.68 -8.26
N LEU A 54 -14.14 -0.93 -9.28
CA LEU A 54 -14.32 0.52 -9.31
C LEU A 54 -15.78 0.95 -9.55
N ARG A 55 -16.58 0.16 -10.28
CA ARG A 55 -17.97 0.53 -10.63
C ARG A 55 -19.03 -0.06 -9.70
N ASN A 56 -18.77 -1.27 -9.18
CA ASN A 56 -19.78 -2.00 -8.42
C ASN A 56 -19.32 -2.16 -6.97
N PRO A 57 -20.14 -1.69 -5.99
CA PRO A 57 -19.86 -1.97 -4.58
C PRO A 57 -19.80 -3.48 -4.34
N GLN A 58 -18.79 -3.88 -3.56
CA GLN A 58 -18.68 -5.25 -3.03
C GLN A 58 -18.75 -5.12 -1.51
N PRO A 59 -19.95 -5.05 -0.91
CA PRO A 59 -20.08 -4.79 0.52
C PRO A 59 -19.39 -5.90 1.32
N TYR A 60 -18.69 -5.48 2.37
CA TYR A 60 -18.14 -6.39 3.35
C TYR A 60 -19.26 -6.99 4.19
N ASP A 61 -19.14 -8.27 4.51
CA ASP A 61 -20.00 -9.04 5.39
C ASP A 61 -19.11 -9.93 6.28
N THR A 62 -18.53 -9.32 7.32
CA THR A 62 -17.62 -9.98 8.26
C THR A 62 -18.35 -10.63 9.43
N GLY A 63 -19.63 -10.35 9.57
CA GLY A 63 -20.45 -10.70 10.74
C GLY A 63 -20.33 -9.68 11.89
N ASP A 64 -19.51 -8.62 11.76
CA ASP A 64 -19.43 -7.47 12.67
C ASP A 64 -19.96 -6.23 11.95
N ALA A 65 -21.17 -5.84 12.28
CA ALA A 65 -21.85 -4.74 11.60
C ALA A 65 -21.10 -3.40 11.70
N PHE A 66 -20.38 -3.14 12.79
CA PHE A 66 -19.59 -1.93 12.93
C PHE A 66 -18.38 -1.95 12.00
N LEU A 67 -17.65 -3.05 11.99
CA LEU A 67 -16.52 -3.25 11.08
C LEU A 67 -16.96 -3.15 9.61
N ASP A 68 -18.07 -3.79 9.25
CA ASP A 68 -18.63 -3.74 7.91
C ASP A 68 -18.97 -2.31 7.48
N HIS A 69 -19.57 -1.52 8.36
CA HIS A 69 -19.87 -0.11 8.08
C HIS A 69 -18.59 0.70 7.83
N VAL A 70 -17.55 0.49 8.63
CA VAL A 70 -16.25 1.18 8.47
C VAL A 70 -15.60 0.77 7.15
N LEU A 71 -15.49 -0.53 6.88
CA LEU A 71 -14.88 -1.06 5.65
C LEU A 71 -15.60 -0.57 4.40
N ASN A 72 -16.93 -0.57 4.43
CA ASN A 72 -17.76 -0.09 3.30
C ASN A 72 -17.60 1.42 3.09
N ALA A 73 -17.47 2.22 4.16
CA ALA A 73 -17.21 3.66 4.04
C ALA A 73 -15.87 3.95 3.34
N TYR A 74 -14.80 3.24 3.71
CA TYR A 74 -13.51 3.38 3.04
C TYR A 74 -13.54 2.84 1.61
N GLN A 75 -14.24 1.74 1.34
CA GLN A 75 -14.38 1.22 -0.02
C GLN A 75 -15.10 2.21 -0.93
N ASP A 76 -16.16 2.87 -0.44
CA ASP A 76 -16.88 3.89 -1.18
C ASP A 76 -16.00 5.12 -1.46
N TYR A 77 -15.18 5.52 -0.49
CA TYR A 77 -14.19 6.57 -0.66
C TYR A 77 -13.16 6.20 -1.75
N PHE A 78 -12.58 4.99 -1.71
CA PHE A 78 -11.62 4.54 -2.73
C PHE A 78 -12.25 4.55 -4.11
N ARG A 79 -13.48 4.05 -4.24
CA ARG A 79 -14.21 4.09 -5.52
C ARG A 79 -14.44 5.52 -5.99
N SER A 80 -14.85 6.42 -5.11
CA SER A 80 -15.07 7.82 -5.46
C SER A 80 -13.79 8.49 -5.96
N CYS A 81 -12.64 8.18 -5.37
CA CYS A 81 -11.35 8.70 -5.81
C CYS A 81 -10.90 8.09 -7.16
N PHE A 82 -10.93 6.75 -7.29
CA PHE A 82 -10.23 6.08 -8.37
C PHE A 82 -11.08 5.77 -9.61
N SER A 83 -12.43 5.85 -9.52
CA SER A 83 -13.29 5.65 -10.68
C SER A 83 -13.37 6.85 -11.62
N VAL A 84 -13.02 8.04 -11.16
CA VAL A 84 -13.20 9.29 -11.93
C VAL A 84 -12.48 9.29 -13.28
N GLY A 85 -11.31 8.65 -13.36
CA GLY A 85 -10.56 8.50 -14.61
C GLY A 85 -11.25 7.60 -15.66
N LEU A 86 -12.22 6.77 -15.24
CA LEU A 86 -12.98 5.91 -16.16
C LEU A 86 -14.03 6.68 -16.95
N ASP A 87 -14.67 7.65 -16.30
CA ASP A 87 -15.84 8.35 -16.84
C ASP A 87 -15.49 9.75 -17.36
N THR A 88 -14.44 10.36 -16.80
CA THR A 88 -14.02 11.71 -17.14
C THR A 88 -12.47 11.75 -17.21
N PRO A 89 -11.88 11.56 -18.39
CA PRO A 89 -10.41 11.48 -18.52
C PRO A 89 -9.64 12.71 -18.04
N ALA A 90 -10.29 13.88 -17.96
CA ALA A 90 -9.69 15.10 -17.44
C ALA A 90 -9.63 15.17 -15.91
N ARG A 91 -10.38 14.34 -15.18
CA ARG A 91 -10.37 14.26 -13.72
C ARG A 91 -9.34 13.25 -13.25
N THR A 92 -8.56 13.62 -12.25
CA THR A 92 -7.58 12.75 -11.61
C THR A 92 -8.07 12.32 -10.22
N PRO A 93 -7.60 11.18 -9.67
CA PRO A 93 -7.90 10.80 -8.29
C PRO A 93 -7.64 11.92 -7.28
N ALA A 94 -6.51 12.63 -7.40
CA ALA A 94 -6.19 13.77 -6.53
C ALA A 94 -7.20 14.91 -6.65
N SER A 95 -7.81 15.14 -7.83
CA SER A 95 -8.84 16.15 -8.01
C SER A 95 -10.21 15.72 -7.45
N ALA A 96 -10.44 14.43 -7.26
CA ALA A 96 -11.68 13.88 -6.71
C ALA A 96 -11.61 13.73 -5.18
N GLU A 97 -10.41 13.62 -4.62
CA GLU A 97 -10.17 13.33 -3.21
C GLU A 97 -10.90 14.30 -2.26
N PRO A 98 -10.89 15.64 -2.43
CA PRO A 98 -11.57 16.53 -1.48
C PRO A 98 -13.08 16.27 -1.38
N GLU A 99 -13.76 15.96 -2.48
CA GLU A 99 -15.18 15.62 -2.49
C GLU A 99 -15.42 14.25 -1.84
N ALA A 100 -14.59 13.26 -2.17
CA ALA A 100 -14.65 11.92 -1.60
C ALA A 100 -14.39 11.93 -0.08
N ASN A 101 -13.47 12.78 0.39
CA ASN A 101 -13.16 12.96 1.81
C ASN A 101 -14.36 13.53 2.58
N LEU A 102 -15.05 14.52 2.03
CA LEU A 102 -16.27 15.06 2.63
C LEU A 102 -17.35 13.96 2.77
N ALA A 103 -17.50 13.13 1.75
CA ALA A 103 -18.45 12.01 1.77
C ALA A 103 -18.05 10.93 2.80
N LEU A 104 -16.77 10.58 2.88
CA LEU A 104 -16.22 9.67 3.89
C LEU A 104 -16.49 10.19 5.30
N THR A 105 -16.14 11.47 5.55
CA THR A 105 -16.35 12.12 6.85
C THR A 105 -17.83 12.09 7.25
N ALA A 106 -18.72 12.45 6.32
CA ALA A 106 -20.16 12.42 6.57
C ALA A 106 -20.64 11.00 6.92
N ARG A 107 -20.19 10.00 6.17
CA ARG A 107 -20.57 8.60 6.39
C ARG A 107 -20.04 8.09 7.74
N LEU A 108 -18.81 8.39 8.13
CA LEU A 108 -18.24 7.98 9.40
C LEU A 108 -18.91 8.70 10.58
N ARG A 109 -19.34 9.97 10.42
CA ARG A 109 -20.16 10.69 11.41
C ARG A 109 -21.48 9.95 11.69
N GLU A 110 -22.15 9.46 10.66
CA GLU A 110 -23.38 8.66 10.80
C GLU A 110 -23.09 7.35 11.55
N VAL A 111 -22.05 6.60 11.14
CA VAL A 111 -21.67 5.31 11.74
C VAL A 111 -21.34 5.45 13.23
N LEU A 112 -20.70 6.55 13.62
CA LEU A 112 -20.27 6.80 15.00
C LEU A 112 -21.28 7.59 15.83
N ALA A 113 -22.29 8.18 15.21
CA ALA A 113 -23.22 9.14 15.81
C ALA A 113 -22.50 10.38 16.41
N LEU A 114 -21.50 10.89 15.68
CA LEU A 114 -20.67 12.06 16.06
C LEU A 114 -20.76 13.14 14.97
N PRO A 115 -21.86 13.93 14.92
CA PRO A 115 -22.16 14.79 13.76
C PRO A 115 -21.16 15.93 13.55
N GLU A 116 -20.44 16.38 14.59
CA GLU A 116 -19.53 17.53 14.51
C GLU A 116 -18.04 17.13 14.52
N ALA A 117 -17.72 15.81 14.63
CA ALA A 117 -16.34 15.37 14.72
C ALA A 117 -15.62 15.55 13.36
N ASP A 118 -14.35 15.96 13.40
CA ASP A 118 -13.47 15.92 12.23
C ASP A 118 -13.00 14.49 11.95
N LEU A 119 -12.36 14.28 10.81
CA LEU A 119 -11.95 12.94 10.37
C LEU A 119 -10.93 12.31 11.32
N ASP A 120 -10.01 13.08 11.88
CA ASP A 120 -9.00 12.58 12.83
C ASP A 120 -9.67 12.04 14.11
N THR A 121 -10.63 12.78 14.65
CA THR A 121 -11.43 12.34 15.81
C THR A 121 -12.25 11.08 15.50
N LEU A 122 -12.81 11.00 14.30
CA LEU A 122 -13.56 9.82 13.84
C LEU A 122 -12.64 8.61 13.73
N GLU A 123 -11.46 8.74 13.12
CA GLU A 123 -10.47 7.66 12.99
C GLU A 123 -9.96 7.17 14.36
N GLN A 124 -9.69 8.08 15.29
CA GLN A 124 -9.33 7.72 16.70
C GLN A 124 -10.45 6.93 17.37
N THR A 125 -11.71 7.36 17.19
CA THR A 125 -12.88 6.67 17.76
C THR A 125 -13.06 5.29 17.16
N ILE A 126 -12.88 5.15 15.84
CA ILE A 126 -12.88 3.85 15.12
C ILE A 126 -11.82 2.95 15.71
N GLY A 127 -10.57 3.44 15.83
CA GLY A 127 -9.45 2.70 16.40
C GLY A 127 -9.76 2.16 17.80
N GLY A 128 -10.31 2.98 18.67
CA GLY A 128 -10.70 2.57 20.02
C GLY A 128 -11.77 1.48 20.03
N ARG A 129 -12.82 1.61 19.21
CA ARG A 129 -13.88 0.59 19.09
C ARG A 129 -13.38 -0.73 18.49
N LEU A 130 -12.57 -0.66 17.44
CA LEU A 130 -12.00 -1.84 16.81
C LEU A 130 -11.04 -2.57 17.76
N THR A 131 -10.22 -1.83 18.52
CA THR A 131 -9.33 -2.41 19.53
C THR A 131 -10.14 -3.14 20.62
N ALA A 132 -11.23 -2.56 21.09
CA ALA A 132 -12.12 -3.21 22.05
C ALA A 132 -12.75 -4.52 21.51
N SER A 133 -12.87 -4.67 20.18
CA SER A 133 -13.37 -5.87 19.50
C SER A 133 -12.25 -6.82 19.07
N GLY A 134 -11.00 -6.59 19.49
CA GLY A 134 -9.85 -7.44 19.20
C GLY A 134 -9.27 -7.26 17.78
N TRP A 135 -9.52 -6.11 17.17
CA TRP A 135 -8.85 -5.67 15.94
C TRP A 135 -7.79 -4.62 16.25
N HIS A 136 -6.77 -4.55 15.43
CA HIS A 136 -5.86 -3.42 15.38
C HIS A 136 -6.27 -2.47 14.26
N TYR A 137 -5.97 -1.18 14.44
CA TYR A 137 -6.34 -0.14 13.47
C TYR A 137 -5.22 0.91 13.36
N LEU A 138 -4.95 1.31 12.14
CA LEU A 138 -4.17 2.50 11.84
C LEU A 138 -4.88 3.26 10.71
N GLY A 139 -5.28 4.49 10.99
CA GLY A 139 -5.84 5.43 10.02
C GLY A 139 -4.80 6.39 9.45
N GLY A 140 -5.27 7.39 8.72
CA GLY A 140 -4.48 8.50 8.20
C GLY A 140 -4.21 8.44 6.71
N LEU A 141 -3.38 9.39 6.27
CA LEU A 141 -3.04 9.59 4.86
C LEU A 141 -1.87 8.70 4.42
N THR A 142 -2.05 8.02 3.28
CA THR A 142 -0.99 7.30 2.59
C THR A 142 -0.99 7.73 1.13
N GLY A 143 0.11 8.33 0.64
CA GLY A 143 0.22 8.78 -0.74
C GLY A 143 -0.84 9.84 -1.14
N GLY A 144 -1.29 10.66 -0.18
CA GLY A 144 -2.28 11.71 -0.40
C GLY A 144 -3.75 11.27 -0.32
N PHE A 145 -4.02 10.02 0.04
CA PHE A 145 -5.37 9.48 0.22
C PHE A 145 -5.51 8.87 1.61
N TYR A 146 -6.69 9.03 2.22
CA TYR A 146 -7.01 8.34 3.45
C TYR A 146 -7.08 6.84 3.20
N GLY A 147 -6.51 6.05 4.12
CA GLY A 147 -6.50 4.61 3.98
C GLY A 147 -6.23 3.92 5.30
N SER A 148 -7.20 3.13 5.73
CA SER A 148 -7.07 2.37 6.97
C SER A 148 -6.31 1.09 6.75
N TYR A 149 -5.53 0.72 7.78
CA TYR A 149 -5.01 -0.62 7.97
C TYR A 149 -5.78 -1.26 9.11
N ILE A 150 -6.39 -2.41 8.87
CA ILE A 150 -7.17 -3.15 9.87
C ILE A 150 -6.70 -4.60 9.86
N TRP A 151 -6.20 -5.09 11.00
CA TRP A 151 -5.61 -6.44 11.11
C TRP A 151 -5.93 -7.08 12.46
N ARG A 152 -5.74 -8.41 12.58
CA ARG A 152 -6.12 -9.20 13.77
C ARG A 152 -5.00 -9.44 14.75
N GLU A 153 -3.81 -9.72 14.30
CA GLU A 153 -2.73 -10.24 15.12
C GLU A 153 -1.48 -9.40 15.03
N THR A 154 -0.83 -9.19 16.15
CA THR A 154 0.49 -8.55 16.21
C THR A 154 1.38 -9.39 17.12
N ALA A 155 2.46 -9.94 16.56
CA ALA A 155 3.51 -10.61 17.33
C ALA A 155 4.75 -9.73 17.37
N GLN A 156 5.41 -9.66 18.54
CA GLN A 156 6.64 -8.89 18.71
C GLN A 156 7.87 -9.80 18.64
N THR A 157 8.93 -9.30 18.00
CA THR A 157 10.25 -9.92 17.99
C THR A 157 11.31 -8.85 18.11
N ASP A 158 12.23 -9.00 19.06
CA ASP A 158 13.36 -8.10 19.20
C ASP A 158 14.57 -8.67 18.45
N TYR A 159 15.23 -7.84 17.65
CA TYR A 159 16.43 -8.18 16.89
C TYR A 159 17.62 -7.37 17.38
N GLU A 160 18.72 -8.06 17.70
CA GLU A 160 20.03 -7.43 17.89
C GLU A 160 20.67 -7.23 16.51
N VAL A 161 20.83 -5.97 16.10
CA VAL A 161 21.28 -5.60 14.76
C VAL A 161 22.64 -4.91 14.83
N ASP A 162 23.69 -5.58 14.33
CA ASP A 162 25.00 -4.99 14.24
C ASP A 162 25.09 -3.96 13.12
N LEU A 163 25.48 -2.75 13.50
CA LEU A 163 25.70 -1.61 12.62
C LEU A 163 27.16 -1.14 12.74
N PRO A 164 27.68 -0.30 11.83
CA PRO A 164 29.07 0.16 11.88
C PRO A 164 29.47 0.90 13.16
N HIS A 165 28.50 1.42 13.91
CA HIS A 165 28.70 2.19 15.12
C HIS A 165 28.37 1.42 16.42
N GLY A 166 27.98 0.16 16.34
CA GLY A 166 27.59 -0.69 17.47
C GLY A 166 26.33 -1.49 17.21
N THR A 167 25.89 -2.25 18.20
CA THR A 167 24.67 -3.06 18.12
C THR A 167 23.46 -2.22 18.53
N GLU A 168 22.38 -2.32 17.77
CA GLU A 168 21.08 -1.71 18.05
C GLU A 168 20.03 -2.78 18.27
N THR A 169 19.20 -2.61 19.32
CA THR A 169 18.01 -3.45 19.49
C THR A 169 16.87 -2.85 18.71
N LEU A 170 16.32 -3.61 17.76
CA LEU A 170 15.18 -3.23 16.94
C LEU A 170 13.98 -4.12 17.23
N THR A 171 12.90 -3.53 17.74
CA THR A 171 11.63 -4.22 17.94
C THR A 171 10.85 -4.25 16.62
N VAL A 172 10.48 -5.44 16.17
CA VAL A 172 9.63 -5.65 15.01
C VAL A 172 8.27 -6.20 15.46
N PHE A 173 7.22 -5.48 15.09
CA PHE A 173 5.82 -5.88 15.29
C PHE A 173 5.30 -6.52 14.00
N TRP A 174 5.13 -7.83 14.02
CA TRP A 174 4.62 -8.61 12.90
C TRP A 174 3.11 -8.58 12.88
N MET A 175 2.57 -7.88 11.89
CA MET A 175 1.11 -7.78 11.70
C MET A 175 0.61 -8.87 10.77
N ASP A 176 -0.52 -9.49 11.12
CA ASP A 176 -1.14 -10.59 10.39
C ASP A 176 -2.67 -10.52 10.42
N GLY A 177 -3.33 -11.28 9.52
CA GLY A 177 -4.78 -11.31 9.45
C GLY A 177 -5.42 -9.98 9.03
N PHE A 178 -4.87 -9.33 8.02
CA PHE A 178 -5.43 -8.10 7.47
C PHE A 178 -6.77 -8.33 6.78
N ILE A 179 -7.71 -7.43 7.05
CA ILE A 179 -8.95 -7.31 6.30
C ILE A 179 -8.93 -6.08 5.36
N LEU A 180 -8.10 -5.09 5.70
CA LEU A 180 -7.86 -3.92 4.85
C LEU A 180 -6.41 -3.44 5.04
N ARG A 181 -5.70 -3.22 3.94
CA ARG A 181 -4.32 -2.70 3.90
C ARG A 181 -4.24 -1.41 3.08
N SER A 182 -5.08 -0.43 3.41
CA SER A 182 -5.17 0.85 2.70
C SER A 182 -5.63 0.72 1.23
N TRP A 183 -5.71 1.86 0.55
CA TRP A 183 -6.25 1.98 -0.80
C TRP A 183 -5.44 1.24 -1.87
N LEU A 184 -4.10 1.22 -1.75
CA LEU A 184 -3.25 0.62 -2.79
C LEU A 184 -3.39 -0.91 -2.83
N ALA A 185 -3.42 -1.56 -1.67
CA ALA A 185 -3.66 -3.00 -1.58
C ALA A 185 -5.09 -3.33 -2.05
N TRP A 186 -6.09 -2.52 -1.63
CA TRP A 186 -7.45 -2.68 -2.12
C TRP A 186 -7.53 -2.55 -3.66
N LEU A 187 -6.86 -1.55 -4.24
CA LEU A 187 -6.89 -1.29 -5.69
C LEU A 187 -6.21 -2.40 -6.50
N SER A 188 -5.15 -2.98 -5.95
CA SER A 188 -4.31 -4.00 -6.60
C SER A 188 -4.70 -5.45 -6.31
N ASP A 189 -5.81 -5.71 -5.62
CA ASP A 189 -6.16 -7.05 -5.10
C ASP A 189 -5.01 -7.66 -4.28
N ASP A 190 -4.46 -6.87 -3.36
CA ASP A 190 -3.34 -7.23 -2.48
C ASP A 190 -2.01 -7.57 -3.19
N GLU A 191 -1.89 -7.35 -4.50
CA GLU A 191 -0.63 -7.57 -5.21
C GLU A 191 0.50 -6.62 -4.76
N THR A 192 0.13 -5.45 -4.24
CA THR A 192 1.08 -4.47 -3.67
C THR A 192 0.42 -3.65 -2.57
N GLY A 193 1.24 -3.04 -1.73
CA GLY A 193 0.82 -2.23 -0.61
C GLY A 193 2.04 -1.86 0.23
N ALA A 194 1.85 -1.14 1.34
CA ALA A 194 2.93 -0.93 2.28
C ALA A 194 3.34 -2.27 2.92
N GLY A 195 4.65 -2.55 2.92
CA GLY A 195 5.21 -3.71 3.62
C GLY A 195 5.35 -3.49 5.13
N GLY A 196 5.29 -2.24 5.58
CA GLY A 196 5.42 -1.86 6.96
C GLY A 196 5.63 -0.36 7.13
N TRP A 197 5.83 0.08 8.35
CA TRP A 197 6.13 1.46 8.72
C TRP A 197 6.86 1.53 10.05
N ALA A 198 7.66 2.59 10.26
CA ALA A 198 8.33 2.86 11.52
C ALA A 198 7.44 3.69 12.45
N LYS A 199 7.54 3.42 13.75
CA LYS A 199 7.05 4.24 14.87
C LYS A 199 8.13 4.35 15.93
N ASP A 200 7.91 5.20 16.94
CA ASP A 200 8.88 5.41 18.02
C ASP A 200 9.21 4.11 18.77
N GLU A 201 8.23 3.23 18.94
CA GLU A 201 8.37 1.96 19.64
C GLU A 201 8.99 0.82 18.82
N GLY A 202 9.12 0.97 17.48
CA GLY A 202 9.71 -0.04 16.59
C GLY A 202 9.11 -0.05 15.19
N ILE A 203 9.35 -1.14 14.46
CA ILE A 203 8.92 -1.30 13.07
C ILE A 203 7.72 -2.24 12.98
N TYR A 204 6.66 -1.77 12.37
CA TYR A 204 5.47 -2.56 12.06
C TYR A 204 5.60 -3.19 10.69
N CYS A 205 5.56 -4.51 10.59
CA CYS A 205 5.76 -5.26 9.36
C CYS A 205 4.54 -6.11 9.00
N VAL A 206 4.09 -6.00 7.77
CA VAL A 206 3.12 -6.93 7.18
C VAL A 206 3.82 -8.28 7.02
N ARG A 207 3.51 -9.27 7.85
CA ARG A 207 4.20 -10.58 7.91
C ARG A 207 4.28 -11.24 6.54
N GLU A 208 3.18 -11.25 5.79
CA GLU A 208 3.10 -11.89 4.48
C GLU A 208 4.15 -11.35 3.48
N ALA A 209 4.47 -10.05 3.54
CA ALA A 209 5.45 -9.43 2.66
C ALA A 209 6.89 -9.96 2.87
N TYR A 210 7.16 -10.56 4.04
CA TYR A 210 8.51 -11.00 4.44
C TYR A 210 8.65 -12.51 4.62
N THR A 211 7.55 -13.28 4.67
CA THR A 211 7.56 -14.72 5.00
C THR A 211 8.54 -15.54 4.15
N GLY A 212 8.73 -15.19 2.89
CA GLY A 212 9.64 -15.92 1.99
C GLY A 212 11.10 -15.45 2.00
N ILE A 213 11.45 -14.40 2.78
CA ILE A 213 12.77 -13.75 2.70
C ILE A 213 13.45 -13.50 4.04
N LEU A 214 12.88 -13.96 5.17
CA LEU A 214 13.37 -13.67 6.53
C LEU A 214 14.84 -14.04 6.74
N ASP A 215 15.32 -15.13 6.15
CA ASP A 215 16.69 -15.60 6.28
C ASP A 215 17.60 -15.13 5.12
N THR A 216 17.15 -14.16 4.32
CA THR A 216 17.91 -13.66 3.17
C THR A 216 18.51 -12.28 3.44
N PRO A 217 19.59 -11.88 2.71
CA PRO A 217 20.14 -10.53 2.79
C PRO A 217 19.12 -9.42 2.50
N LYS A 218 18.07 -9.71 1.73
CA LYS A 218 16.98 -8.77 1.47
C LYS A 218 16.25 -8.39 2.76
N PHE A 219 16.05 -9.33 3.70
CA PHE A 219 15.46 -9.01 4.98
C PHE A 219 16.52 -8.56 5.99
N THR A 220 17.61 -9.33 6.16
CA THR A 220 18.57 -9.08 7.24
C THR A 220 19.43 -7.83 7.02
N VAL A 221 19.64 -7.42 5.77
CA VAL A 221 20.42 -6.23 5.40
C VAL A 221 19.55 -5.12 4.88
N SER A 222 18.85 -5.33 3.75
CA SER A 222 18.07 -4.26 3.11
C SER A 222 16.79 -3.87 3.87
N PHE A 223 16.42 -4.63 4.92
CA PHE A 223 15.36 -4.24 5.81
C PHE A 223 15.87 -4.01 7.23
N LEU A 224 16.27 -5.04 7.99
CA LEU A 224 16.62 -4.89 9.41
C LEU A 224 17.75 -3.87 9.66
N LYS A 225 18.85 -3.97 8.93
CA LYS A 225 19.98 -3.03 9.13
C LYS A 225 19.66 -1.62 8.63
N HIS A 226 18.88 -1.51 7.55
CA HIS A 226 18.36 -0.23 7.03
C HIS A 226 17.51 0.48 8.07
N GLU A 227 16.49 -0.20 8.60
CA GLU A 227 15.58 0.37 9.58
C GLU A 227 16.24 0.61 10.95
N ALA A 228 17.14 -0.28 11.38
CA ALA A 228 17.92 -0.07 12.59
C ALA A 228 18.81 1.18 12.48
N GLN A 229 19.36 1.47 11.29
CA GLN A 229 20.12 2.69 11.05
C GLN A 229 19.23 3.93 11.17
N HIS A 230 18.02 3.91 10.60
CA HIS A 230 17.05 5.00 10.76
C HIS A 230 16.73 5.23 12.24
N HIS A 231 16.42 4.16 12.98
CA HIS A 231 16.08 4.23 14.39
C HIS A 231 17.24 4.85 15.21
N ALA A 232 18.49 4.41 14.97
CA ALA A 232 19.66 4.96 15.62
C ALA A 232 19.90 6.45 15.30
N ASP A 233 19.72 6.84 14.04
CA ASP A 233 19.95 8.20 13.57
C ASP A 233 18.88 9.18 14.06
N ILE A 234 17.61 8.78 14.10
CA ILE A 234 16.52 9.57 14.67
C ILE A 234 16.80 9.84 16.17
N ARG A 235 17.20 8.84 16.93
CA ARG A 235 17.59 9.03 18.34
C ARG A 235 18.79 9.97 18.54
N ARG A 236 19.65 10.12 17.52
CA ARG A 236 20.76 11.09 17.49
C ARG A 236 20.34 12.48 17.02
N GLY A 237 19.06 12.68 16.71
CA GLY A 237 18.51 13.96 16.29
C GLY A 237 18.61 14.25 14.79
N ILE A 238 18.91 13.25 13.95
CA ILE A 238 18.86 13.39 12.48
C ILE A 238 17.41 13.33 12.05
N THR A 239 16.91 14.39 11.40
CA THR A 239 15.52 14.54 10.96
C THR A 239 15.36 14.72 9.45
N SER A 240 16.47 14.91 8.72
CA SER A 240 16.45 15.03 7.26
C SER A 240 16.20 13.68 6.62
N SER A 241 15.06 13.51 5.95
CA SER A 241 14.70 12.26 5.26
C SER A 241 15.77 11.83 4.25
N SER A 242 16.35 12.76 3.48
CA SER A 242 17.41 12.43 2.52
C SER A 242 18.69 11.96 3.19
N GLU A 243 19.04 12.50 4.37
CA GLU A 243 20.20 12.05 5.12
C GLU A 243 19.98 10.68 5.74
N LEU A 244 18.80 10.45 6.31
CA LEU A 244 18.40 9.14 6.86
C LEU A 244 18.52 8.05 5.79
N GLU A 245 17.89 8.25 4.61
CA GLU A 245 17.98 7.31 3.49
C GLU A 245 19.41 7.07 3.00
N TYR A 246 20.19 8.15 2.86
CA TYR A 246 21.58 8.04 2.44
C TYR A 246 22.39 7.17 3.40
N ARG A 247 22.26 7.37 4.70
CA ARG A 247 23.00 6.63 5.74
C ARG A 247 22.55 5.18 5.82
N ALA A 248 21.25 4.91 5.73
CA ALA A 248 20.72 3.56 5.68
C ALA A 248 21.19 2.80 4.42
N LYS A 249 21.25 3.46 3.26
CA LYS A 249 21.80 2.89 2.02
C LYS A 249 23.31 2.60 2.13
N LEU A 250 24.07 3.42 2.82
CA LEU A 250 25.50 3.12 3.11
C LEU A 250 25.65 1.86 3.97
N VAL A 251 24.79 1.65 4.96
CA VAL A 251 24.77 0.43 5.77
C VAL A 251 24.45 -0.79 4.91
N GLU A 252 23.45 -0.69 4.04
CA GLU A 252 23.16 -1.76 3.10
C GLU A 252 24.39 -2.11 2.24
N LEU A 253 25.10 -1.11 1.70
CA LEU A 253 26.32 -1.31 0.90
C LEU A 253 27.46 -1.98 1.67
N ILE A 254 27.60 -1.69 2.96
CA ILE A 254 28.64 -2.28 3.82
C ILE A 254 28.36 -3.77 4.09
N TYR A 255 27.10 -4.14 4.29
CA TYR A 255 26.73 -5.46 4.78
C TYR A 255 26.15 -6.39 3.71
N TYR A 256 25.80 -5.89 2.52
CA TYR A 256 25.28 -6.76 1.48
C TYR A 256 26.38 -7.69 0.94
N PRO A 257 26.11 -9.01 0.82
CA PRO A 257 27.15 -10.00 0.59
C PRO A 257 27.76 -9.99 -0.81
N ASP A 258 27.14 -9.32 -1.76
CA ASP A 258 27.61 -9.29 -3.15
C ASP A 258 27.35 -7.93 -3.84
N ALA A 259 28.02 -7.71 -4.96
CA ALA A 259 27.93 -6.46 -5.72
C ALA A 259 26.64 -6.33 -6.57
N SER A 260 25.78 -7.34 -6.61
CA SER A 260 24.52 -7.29 -7.38
C SER A 260 23.59 -6.20 -6.85
N PHE A 261 23.70 -5.89 -5.56
CA PHE A 261 22.95 -4.81 -4.92
C PHE A 261 23.23 -3.43 -5.54
N LEU A 262 24.48 -3.18 -5.99
CA LEU A 262 24.83 -1.91 -6.66
C LEU A 262 23.99 -1.65 -7.92
N GLY A 263 23.66 -2.70 -8.68
CA GLY A 263 22.82 -2.59 -9.86
C GLY A 263 21.36 -2.24 -9.56
N SER A 264 20.91 -2.41 -8.33
CA SER A 264 19.56 -2.04 -7.89
C SER A 264 19.45 -0.60 -7.35
N LEU A 265 20.60 0.06 -7.12
CA LEU A 265 20.68 1.45 -6.64
C LEU A 265 20.82 2.47 -7.79
N LEU A 266 21.16 2.00 -9.00
CA LEU A 266 21.32 2.79 -10.22
C LEU A 266 20.04 2.73 -11.07
#